data_d761b4307a94438b71b7d66c910df6f3
#
_entry.id   d761b4307a94438b71b7d66c910df6f3
#
_cell.length_a   1.000
_cell.length_b   1.000
_cell.length_c   1.000
_cell.angle_alpha   90.00
_cell.angle_beta   90.00
_cell.angle_gamma   90.00
#
_symmetry.space_group_name_H-M   'P 1'
#
loop_
_entity.id
_entity.type
_entity.pdbx_description
1 polymer ?
#
loop_
_entity_poly.entity_id
_entity_poly.type
_entity_poly.pdbx_seq_one_letter_code
_entity_poly.pdbx_strand_id
1 'polypeptide(L)'
;MKSPYKAILFDLFGTLISVSKAAGDSGRYTADILDLDREAWNQACFSEHHDILSETDHLETVRRMAHSLDPTIPLSTIHKAAEARQIRFDTALTAIEPGIIKTLETLSERGLTLGLISNASTGEVRAWSDSPLAPLFTTVHFSCKHGVKKPEPEIYRMALAEMEINSSQALFVGDGSSNEHLGAKKCGIDSLLVTYFLDTKNKDDLKRRGLGSKGKISHIRELQSRL
;
A
#
# COMPACT_ATOMS: atom_id res chain seq x y z
N MET A 1 20.99 17.68 -14.83
CA MET A 1 19.72 18.47 -14.91
C MET A 1 18.97 18.26 -13.60
N LYS A 2 18.37 19.30 -13.03
CA LYS A 2 17.52 19.11 -11.83
C LYS A 2 16.26 18.33 -12.22
N SER A 3 15.82 17.43 -11.37
CA SER A 3 14.55 16.72 -11.51
C SER A 3 13.39 17.71 -11.74
N PRO A 4 12.44 17.44 -12.64
CA PRO A 4 11.24 18.27 -12.78
C PRO A 4 10.30 18.11 -11.58
N TYR A 5 10.46 17.04 -10.79
CA TYR A 5 9.60 16.75 -9.66
C TYR A 5 10.07 17.43 -8.38
N LYS A 6 9.11 17.88 -7.59
CA LYS A 6 9.29 18.46 -6.25
C LYS A 6 8.76 17.52 -5.16
N ALA A 7 7.87 16.60 -5.54
CA ALA A 7 7.28 15.65 -4.61
C ALA A 7 7.22 14.25 -5.20
N ILE A 8 7.23 13.25 -4.32
CA ILE A 8 6.96 11.86 -4.66
C ILE A 8 5.82 11.36 -3.77
N LEU A 9 4.77 10.84 -4.42
CA LEU A 9 3.68 10.14 -3.77
C LEU A 9 3.96 8.64 -3.85
N PHE A 10 4.01 7.97 -2.72
CA PHE A 10 4.21 6.52 -2.64
C PHE A 10 2.93 5.78 -2.30
N ASP A 11 2.72 4.63 -2.89
CA ASP A 11 1.92 3.58 -2.32
C ASP A 11 2.68 2.89 -1.17
N LEU A 12 1.95 2.16 -0.30
CA LEU A 12 2.52 1.50 0.87
C LEU A 12 2.77 0.00 0.64
N PHE A 13 1.68 -0.78 0.51
CA PHE A 13 1.74 -2.24 0.46
C PHE A 13 2.16 -2.75 -0.93
N GLY A 14 3.21 -3.59 -0.96
CA GLY A 14 3.81 -4.05 -2.22
C GLY A 14 4.78 -3.03 -2.84
N THR A 15 4.93 -1.85 -2.23
CA THR A 15 5.79 -0.76 -2.68
C THR A 15 6.90 -0.45 -1.69
N LEU A 16 6.56 -0.05 -0.48
CA LEU A 16 7.50 0.23 0.61
C LEU A 16 7.60 -0.93 1.60
N ILE A 17 6.51 -1.65 1.79
CA ILE A 17 6.44 -2.80 2.68
C ILE A 17 5.75 -3.98 2.01
N SER A 18 6.00 -5.19 2.52
CA SER A 18 5.28 -6.40 2.14
C SER A 18 4.90 -7.20 3.38
N VAL A 19 3.62 -7.49 3.53
CA VAL A 19 3.11 -8.31 4.63
C VAL A 19 3.57 -9.77 4.52
N SER A 20 3.80 -10.27 3.30
CA SER A 20 4.31 -11.63 3.06
C SER A 20 5.81 -11.78 3.32
N LYS A 21 6.54 -10.67 3.36
CA LYS A 21 8.00 -10.62 3.62
C LYS A 21 8.32 -9.93 4.95
N ALA A 22 7.31 -9.58 5.74
CA ALA A 22 7.52 -9.08 7.10
C ALA A 22 8.38 -10.09 7.86
N ALA A 23 9.43 -9.59 8.51
CA ALA A 23 10.55 -10.37 9.05
C ALA A 23 10.09 -11.55 9.90
N GLY A 24 10.60 -12.72 9.53
CA GLY A 24 10.37 -13.96 10.25
C GLY A 24 8.96 -14.51 10.06
N ASP A 25 8.77 -15.71 10.54
CA ASP A 25 7.49 -16.41 10.56
C ASP A 25 6.53 -15.72 11.54
N SER A 26 5.99 -14.56 11.13
CA SER A 26 5.10 -13.71 11.94
C SER A 26 3.70 -14.35 12.13
N GLY A 27 3.66 -15.66 12.15
CA GLY A 27 2.46 -16.44 12.40
C GLY A 27 1.80 -17.02 11.16
N ARG A 28 0.81 -17.88 11.39
CA ARG A 28 0.08 -18.58 10.34
C ARG A 28 -0.69 -17.59 9.47
N TYR A 29 -0.74 -17.88 8.18
CA TYR A 29 -1.51 -17.09 7.23
C TYR A 29 -3.00 -17.12 7.58
N THR A 30 -3.72 -16.02 7.37
CA THR A 30 -5.11 -15.87 7.81
C THR A 30 -6.02 -16.95 7.23
N ALA A 31 -5.92 -17.25 5.92
CA ALA A 31 -6.70 -18.30 5.27
C ALA A 31 -6.45 -19.67 5.89
N ASP A 32 -5.19 -19.99 6.25
CA ASP A 32 -4.87 -21.29 6.87
C ASP A 32 -5.48 -21.44 8.27
N ILE A 33 -5.64 -20.34 9.03
CA ILE A 33 -6.30 -20.35 10.33
C ILE A 33 -7.82 -20.54 10.17
N LEU A 34 -8.37 -19.92 9.11
CA LEU A 34 -9.80 -19.99 8.79
C LEU A 34 -10.20 -21.28 8.07
N ASP A 35 -9.22 -22.11 7.68
CA ASP A 35 -9.42 -23.31 6.82
C ASP A 35 -10.08 -22.95 5.47
N LEU A 36 -9.65 -21.82 4.89
CA LEU A 36 -10.13 -21.31 3.61
C LEU A 36 -9.07 -21.46 2.50
N ASP A 37 -9.53 -21.55 1.25
CA ASP A 37 -8.66 -21.45 0.10
C ASP A 37 -7.95 -20.10 0.07
N ARG A 38 -6.63 -20.12 -0.14
CA ARG A 38 -5.81 -18.89 -0.10
C ARG A 38 -6.14 -17.91 -1.21
N GLU A 39 -6.51 -18.42 -2.40
CA GLU A 39 -6.87 -17.54 -3.53
C GLU A 39 -8.22 -16.88 -3.29
N ALA A 40 -9.22 -17.64 -2.78
CA ALA A 40 -10.51 -17.10 -2.39
C ALA A 40 -10.36 -16.03 -1.31
N TRP A 41 -9.51 -16.27 -0.29
CA TRP A 41 -9.20 -15.26 0.73
C TRP A 41 -8.53 -14.02 0.12
N ASN A 42 -7.57 -14.19 -0.77
CA ASN A 42 -6.92 -13.07 -1.46
C ASN A 42 -7.92 -12.25 -2.26
N GLN A 43 -8.87 -12.89 -2.94
CA GLN A 43 -9.94 -12.19 -3.67
C GLN A 43 -10.86 -11.42 -2.71
N ALA A 44 -11.20 -11.99 -1.54
CA ALA A 44 -11.97 -11.30 -0.51
C ALA A 44 -11.26 -10.04 0.00
N CYS A 45 -9.93 -10.02 0.06
CA CYS A 45 -9.15 -8.83 0.41
C CYS A 45 -9.29 -7.66 -0.59
N PHE A 46 -9.82 -7.90 -1.79
CA PHE A 46 -10.12 -6.87 -2.79
C PHE A 46 -11.63 -6.68 -3.03
N SER A 47 -12.47 -7.34 -2.25
CA SER A 47 -13.93 -7.24 -2.31
C SER A 47 -14.48 -6.11 -1.45
N GLU A 48 -15.78 -5.84 -1.58
CA GLU A 48 -16.52 -4.89 -0.74
C GLU A 48 -16.60 -5.31 0.75
N HIS A 49 -16.36 -6.58 1.05
CA HIS A 49 -16.35 -7.08 2.43
C HIS A 49 -15.09 -6.65 3.19
N HIS A 50 -14.01 -6.32 2.49
CA HIS A 50 -12.83 -5.68 3.06
C HIS A 50 -13.06 -4.17 3.10
N ASP A 51 -13.60 -3.69 4.21
CA ASP A 51 -13.90 -2.28 4.37
C ASP A 51 -12.62 -1.43 4.49
N ILE A 52 -12.32 -0.73 3.42
CA ILE A 52 -11.20 0.20 3.31
C ILE A 52 -11.66 1.65 3.10
N LEU A 53 -12.95 1.92 3.25
CA LEU A 53 -13.54 3.25 3.06
C LEU A 53 -14.10 3.85 4.34
N SER A 54 -14.08 3.09 5.44
CA SER A 54 -14.51 3.58 6.75
C SER A 54 -13.59 3.06 7.87
N GLU A 55 -13.65 3.68 9.03
CA GLU A 55 -12.91 3.26 10.22
C GLU A 55 -13.64 2.10 10.92
N THR A 56 -13.66 0.96 10.26
CA THR A 56 -14.26 -0.27 10.82
C THR A 56 -13.25 -1.00 11.71
N ASP A 57 -13.74 -1.60 12.79
CA ASP A 57 -12.96 -2.46 13.67
C ASP A 57 -12.31 -3.62 12.89
N HIS A 58 -11.06 -3.95 13.22
CA HIS A 58 -10.30 -4.97 12.51
C HIS A 58 -10.93 -6.36 12.56
N LEU A 59 -11.43 -6.76 13.73
CA LEU A 59 -12.11 -8.05 13.90
C LEU A 59 -13.38 -8.11 13.05
N GLU A 60 -14.16 -7.03 13.02
CA GLU A 60 -15.36 -6.93 12.19
C GLU A 60 -15.04 -7.02 10.70
N THR A 61 -13.98 -6.35 10.25
CA THR A 61 -13.50 -6.46 8.87
C THR A 61 -13.15 -7.92 8.51
N VAL A 62 -12.35 -8.59 9.35
CA VAL A 62 -11.99 -10.00 9.13
C VAL A 62 -13.21 -10.90 9.17
N ARG A 63 -14.17 -10.65 10.09
CA ARG A 63 -15.43 -11.41 10.19
C ARG A 63 -16.25 -11.29 8.91
N ARG A 64 -16.44 -10.08 8.39
CA ARG A 64 -17.19 -9.85 7.13
C ARG A 64 -16.57 -10.63 5.98
N MET A 65 -15.25 -10.53 5.82
CA MET A 65 -14.50 -11.23 4.78
C MET A 65 -14.63 -12.76 4.93
N ALA A 66 -14.42 -13.29 6.15
CA ALA A 66 -14.50 -14.73 6.41
C ALA A 66 -15.91 -15.27 6.15
N HIS A 67 -16.95 -14.61 6.69
CA HIS A 67 -18.33 -15.04 6.53
C HIS A 67 -18.89 -14.82 5.11
N SER A 68 -18.27 -13.99 4.28
CA SER A 68 -18.60 -13.91 2.85
C SER A 68 -18.18 -15.15 2.08
N LEU A 69 -17.18 -15.88 2.58
CA LEU A 69 -16.66 -17.12 1.98
C LEU A 69 -17.29 -18.36 2.62
N ASP A 70 -17.40 -18.37 3.95
CA ASP A 70 -18.05 -19.44 4.70
C ASP A 70 -18.70 -18.89 5.99
N PRO A 71 -20.04 -18.74 6.01
CA PRO A 71 -20.76 -18.22 7.16
C PRO A 71 -20.74 -19.14 8.38
N THR A 72 -20.27 -20.37 8.25
CA THR A 72 -20.23 -21.36 9.35
C THR A 72 -18.99 -21.27 10.22
N ILE A 73 -17.97 -20.47 9.82
CA ILE A 73 -16.73 -20.32 10.57
C ILE A 73 -17.02 -19.75 11.97
N PRO A 74 -16.58 -20.45 13.05
CA PRO A 74 -16.82 -19.99 14.41
C PRO A 74 -16.14 -18.65 14.71
N LEU A 75 -16.80 -17.79 15.47
CA LEU A 75 -16.23 -16.51 15.90
C LEU A 75 -14.87 -16.67 16.62
N SER A 76 -14.68 -17.72 17.40
CA SER A 76 -13.40 -18.00 18.06
C SER A 76 -12.26 -18.27 17.09
N THR A 77 -12.54 -18.85 15.93
CA THR A 77 -11.56 -19.05 14.84
C THR A 77 -11.27 -17.71 14.14
N ILE A 78 -12.32 -16.92 13.90
CA ILE A 78 -12.17 -15.56 13.31
C ILE A 78 -11.32 -14.66 14.21
N HIS A 79 -11.53 -14.69 15.54
CA HIS A 79 -10.70 -13.94 16.49
C HIS A 79 -9.21 -14.30 16.36
N LYS A 80 -8.88 -15.59 16.35
CA LYS A 80 -7.48 -16.06 16.18
C LYS A 80 -6.89 -15.61 14.83
N ALA A 81 -7.69 -15.66 13.77
CA ALA A 81 -7.26 -15.24 12.44
C ALA A 81 -7.05 -13.71 12.35
N ALA A 82 -7.93 -12.93 12.98
CA ALA A 82 -7.81 -11.48 13.06
C ALA A 82 -6.57 -11.07 13.87
N GLU A 83 -6.31 -11.70 15.01
CA GLU A 83 -5.12 -11.45 15.82
C GLU A 83 -3.84 -11.76 15.05
N ALA A 84 -3.73 -12.92 14.41
CA ALA A 84 -2.57 -13.28 13.60
C ALA A 84 -2.38 -12.34 12.39
N ARG A 85 -3.49 -11.90 11.75
CA ARG A 85 -3.46 -10.91 10.68
C ARG A 85 -2.92 -9.57 11.20
N GLN A 86 -3.41 -9.12 12.34
CA GLN A 86 -2.98 -7.86 12.95
C GLN A 86 -1.48 -7.86 13.26
N ILE A 87 -0.96 -8.91 13.88
CA ILE A 87 0.47 -9.06 14.17
C ILE A 87 1.32 -8.93 12.90
N ARG A 88 0.88 -9.54 11.78
CA ARG A 88 1.61 -9.45 10.52
C ARG A 88 1.64 -8.03 9.96
N PHE A 89 0.53 -7.30 10.00
CA PHE A 89 0.50 -5.92 9.52
C PHE A 89 1.31 -4.98 10.42
N ASP A 90 1.18 -5.11 11.74
CA ASP A 90 1.97 -4.33 12.69
C ASP A 90 3.48 -4.59 12.51
N THR A 91 3.86 -5.86 12.35
CA THR A 91 5.26 -6.22 12.07
C THR A 91 5.75 -5.64 10.73
N ALA A 92 4.93 -5.70 9.67
CA ALA A 92 5.30 -5.15 8.37
C ALA A 92 5.50 -3.63 8.42
N LEU A 93 4.75 -2.93 9.27
CA LEU A 93 4.86 -1.48 9.44
C LEU A 93 6.04 -1.06 10.33
N THR A 94 6.46 -1.89 11.28
CA THR A 94 7.51 -1.55 12.23
C THR A 94 8.88 -2.13 11.87
N ALA A 95 8.93 -3.22 11.11
CA ALA A 95 10.17 -3.87 10.67
C ALA A 95 10.52 -3.53 9.21
N ILE A 96 10.81 -2.25 8.95
CA ILE A 96 11.11 -1.75 7.60
C ILE A 96 12.55 -2.11 7.19
N GLU A 97 12.73 -2.51 5.93
CA GLU A 97 14.05 -2.74 5.35
C GLU A 97 14.90 -1.45 5.40
N PRO A 98 16.12 -1.48 5.99
CA PRO A 98 16.95 -0.28 6.15
C PRO A 98 17.25 0.45 4.83
N GLY A 99 17.34 -0.29 3.72
CA GLY A 99 17.57 0.29 2.40
C GLY A 99 16.41 1.16 1.90
N ILE A 100 15.18 0.85 2.30
CA ILE A 100 14.00 1.65 2.00
C ILE A 100 14.05 2.97 2.78
N ILE A 101 14.26 2.90 4.10
CA ILE A 101 14.41 4.09 4.97
C ILE A 101 15.49 5.02 4.40
N LYS A 102 16.70 4.49 4.19
CA LYS A 102 17.82 5.29 3.66
C LYS A 102 17.51 5.92 2.31
N THR A 103 16.76 5.24 1.45
CA THR A 103 16.36 5.82 0.16
C THR A 103 15.43 7.00 0.34
N LEU A 104 14.41 6.88 1.21
CA LEU A 104 13.46 7.95 1.49
C LEU A 104 14.14 9.16 2.14
N GLU A 105 15.02 8.93 3.11
CA GLU A 105 15.85 9.98 3.72
C GLU A 105 16.67 10.72 2.67
N THR A 106 17.37 10.01 1.79
CA THR A 106 18.16 10.61 0.72
C THR A 106 17.32 11.46 -0.25
N LEU A 107 16.11 11.00 -0.58
CA LEU A 107 15.18 11.76 -1.43
C LEU A 107 14.71 13.04 -0.74
N SER A 108 14.39 12.97 0.55
CA SER A 108 14.04 14.14 1.37
C SER A 108 15.19 15.14 1.50
N GLU A 109 16.42 14.66 1.76
CA GLU A 109 17.64 15.50 1.81
C GLU A 109 17.93 16.23 0.50
N ARG A 110 17.50 15.68 -0.63
CA ARG A 110 17.56 16.35 -1.95
C ARG A 110 16.46 17.39 -2.17
N GLY A 111 15.60 17.62 -1.18
CA GLY A 111 14.53 18.60 -1.21
C GLY A 111 13.24 18.12 -1.86
N LEU A 112 13.05 16.79 -1.98
CA LEU A 112 11.79 16.22 -2.44
C LEU A 112 10.83 16.03 -1.25
N THR A 113 9.61 16.53 -1.39
CA THR A 113 8.53 16.28 -0.42
C THR A 113 7.98 14.86 -0.62
N LEU A 114 7.81 14.10 0.45
CA LEU A 114 7.30 12.73 0.39
C LEU A 114 5.86 12.67 0.89
N GLY A 115 4.96 12.08 0.10
CA GLY A 115 3.58 11.81 0.45
C GLY A 115 3.24 10.34 0.31
N LEU A 116 2.25 9.86 1.05
CA LEU A 116 1.78 8.49 1.05
C LEU A 116 0.30 8.42 0.71
N ILE A 117 -0.08 7.53 -0.20
CA ILE A 117 -1.48 7.21 -0.51
C ILE A 117 -1.66 5.69 -0.48
N SER A 118 -2.44 5.16 0.46
CA SER A 118 -2.67 3.73 0.56
C SER A 118 -4.15 3.36 0.67
N ASN A 119 -4.55 2.37 -0.11
CA ASN A 119 -5.81 1.67 0.08
C ASN A 119 -5.64 0.68 1.23
N ALA A 120 -6.25 0.97 2.37
CA ALA A 120 -6.04 0.20 3.59
C ALA A 120 -7.24 0.29 4.54
N SER A 121 -7.51 -0.78 5.28
CA SER A 121 -8.43 -0.77 6.43
C SER A 121 -7.73 -0.24 7.69
N THR A 122 -8.51 0.14 8.69
CA THR A 122 -8.01 0.66 9.98
C THR A 122 -6.98 -0.26 10.64
N GLY A 123 -7.27 -1.57 10.68
CA GLY A 123 -6.35 -2.55 11.27
C GLY A 123 -5.02 -2.66 10.52
N GLU A 124 -5.04 -2.54 9.18
CA GLU A 124 -3.84 -2.66 8.35
C GLU A 124 -2.83 -1.53 8.57
N VAL A 125 -3.29 -0.37 9.05
CA VAL A 125 -2.46 0.81 9.27
C VAL A 125 -2.41 1.24 10.74
N ARG A 126 -2.88 0.39 11.66
CA ARG A 126 -2.94 0.69 13.09
C ARG A 126 -1.59 1.09 13.68
N ALA A 127 -0.53 0.38 13.32
CA ALA A 127 0.82 0.64 13.82
C ALA A 127 1.58 1.72 13.01
N TRP A 128 0.90 2.51 12.18
CA TRP A 128 1.56 3.53 11.36
C TRP A 128 2.34 4.55 12.18
N SER A 129 1.78 5.01 13.31
CA SER A 129 2.46 5.97 14.20
C SER A 129 3.78 5.47 14.78
N ASP A 130 3.92 4.15 14.91
CA ASP A 130 5.11 3.50 15.44
C ASP A 130 6.10 3.09 14.33
N SER A 131 5.70 3.31 13.07
CA SER A 131 6.53 2.98 11.91
C SER A 131 7.69 3.97 11.75
N PRO A 132 8.92 3.49 11.49
CA PRO A 132 10.03 4.37 11.12
C PRO A 132 9.80 5.13 9.79
N LEU A 133 8.76 4.77 9.03
CA LEU A 133 8.33 5.53 7.86
C LEU A 133 7.59 6.82 8.24
N ALA A 134 6.80 6.81 9.32
CA ALA A 134 5.89 7.92 9.65
C ALA A 134 6.55 9.31 9.65
N PRO A 135 7.72 9.52 10.27
CA PRO A 135 8.36 10.83 10.31
C PRO A 135 8.92 11.30 8.96
N LEU A 136 9.00 10.43 7.95
CA LEU A 136 9.55 10.75 6.64
C LEU A 136 8.51 11.33 5.67
N PHE A 137 7.22 11.21 6.00
CA PHE A 137 6.13 11.62 5.12
C PHE A 137 5.47 12.90 5.62
N THR A 138 5.37 13.89 4.73
CA THR A 138 4.72 15.18 5.00
C THR A 138 3.20 15.03 5.00
N THR A 139 2.67 14.18 4.13
CA THR A 139 1.23 13.92 4.02
C THR A 139 0.96 12.42 3.90
N VAL A 140 -0.12 11.93 4.52
CA VAL A 140 -0.47 10.51 4.56
C VAL A 140 -1.98 10.35 4.41
N HIS A 141 -2.38 9.70 3.31
CA HIS A 141 -3.78 9.43 3.01
C HIS A 141 -4.08 7.93 3.00
N PHE A 142 -4.72 7.45 4.05
CA PHE A 142 -5.30 6.11 4.12
C PHE A 142 -6.77 6.16 3.69
N SER A 143 -7.18 5.29 2.78
CA SER A 143 -8.54 5.30 2.24
C SER A 143 -9.62 5.17 3.32
N CYS A 144 -9.39 4.36 4.37
CA CYS A 144 -10.33 4.18 5.47
C CYS A 144 -10.60 5.47 6.27
N LYS A 145 -9.67 6.43 6.27
CA LYS A 145 -9.84 7.71 6.98
C LYS A 145 -10.55 8.78 6.16
N HIS A 146 -10.55 8.63 4.83
CA HIS A 146 -11.06 9.66 3.93
C HIS A 146 -12.32 9.26 3.17
N GLY A 147 -12.71 7.98 3.20
CA GLY A 147 -13.86 7.48 2.45
C GLY A 147 -13.66 7.45 0.93
N VAL A 148 -12.44 7.67 0.46
CA VAL A 148 -12.04 7.64 -0.96
C VAL A 148 -10.78 6.81 -1.13
N LYS A 149 -10.63 6.16 -2.29
CA LYS A 149 -9.54 5.20 -2.53
C LYS A 149 -8.93 5.35 -3.92
N LYS A 150 -7.72 4.84 -4.12
CA LYS A 150 -7.17 4.66 -5.46
C LYS A 150 -8.04 3.65 -6.24
N PRO A 151 -8.33 3.87 -7.53
CA PRO A 151 -7.78 4.86 -8.45
C PRO A 151 -8.63 6.14 -8.58
N GLU A 152 -9.47 6.48 -7.61
CA GLU A 152 -10.30 7.69 -7.63
C GLU A 152 -9.42 8.94 -7.61
N PRO A 153 -9.65 9.93 -8.51
CA PRO A 153 -8.82 11.13 -8.59
C PRO A 153 -8.78 11.94 -7.30
N GLU A 154 -9.81 11.85 -6.48
CA GLU A 154 -9.97 12.63 -5.26
C GLU A 154 -8.81 12.44 -4.29
N ILE A 155 -8.42 11.18 -4.01
CA ILE A 155 -7.36 10.88 -3.03
C ILE A 155 -5.99 11.44 -3.48
N TYR A 156 -5.72 11.50 -4.78
CA TYR A 156 -4.50 12.11 -5.32
C TYR A 156 -4.53 13.64 -5.20
N ARG A 157 -5.69 14.26 -5.49
CA ARG A 157 -5.86 15.71 -5.37
C ARG A 157 -5.72 16.18 -3.92
N MET A 158 -6.25 15.42 -2.97
CA MET A 158 -6.08 15.70 -1.53
C MET A 158 -4.60 15.74 -1.16
N ALA A 159 -3.81 14.73 -1.55
CA ALA A 159 -2.38 14.69 -1.27
C ALA A 159 -1.61 15.85 -1.94
N LEU A 160 -1.93 16.16 -3.20
CA LEU A 160 -1.30 17.29 -3.91
C LEU A 160 -1.63 18.63 -3.25
N ALA A 161 -2.89 18.82 -2.83
CA ALA A 161 -3.34 20.05 -2.19
C ALA A 161 -2.65 20.28 -0.83
N GLU A 162 -2.55 19.24 -0.01
CA GLU A 162 -1.88 19.31 1.30
C GLU A 162 -0.38 19.61 1.17
N MET A 163 0.27 19.09 0.11
CA MET A 163 1.67 19.37 -0.19
C MET A 163 1.89 20.70 -0.93
N GLU A 164 0.83 21.39 -1.36
CA GLU A 164 0.89 22.60 -2.20
C GLU A 164 1.66 22.37 -3.52
N ILE A 165 1.51 21.18 -4.13
CA ILE A 165 2.24 20.74 -5.32
C ILE A 165 1.30 20.60 -6.52
N ASN A 166 1.71 21.11 -7.68
CA ASN A 166 1.03 20.86 -8.95
C ASN A 166 1.29 19.41 -9.43
N SER A 167 0.30 18.79 -10.06
CA SER A 167 0.39 17.40 -10.54
C SER A 167 1.62 17.13 -11.44
N SER A 168 2.00 18.09 -12.31
CA SER A 168 3.19 17.98 -13.17
C SER A 168 4.53 18.01 -12.41
N GLN A 169 4.52 18.39 -11.15
CA GLN A 169 5.69 18.43 -10.27
C GLN A 169 5.73 17.23 -9.31
N ALA A 170 4.75 16.33 -9.39
CA ALA A 170 4.67 15.12 -8.59
C ALA A 170 4.99 13.87 -9.42
N LEU A 171 5.61 12.89 -8.77
CA LEU A 171 5.80 11.53 -9.29
C LEU A 171 5.08 10.56 -8.37
N PHE A 172 4.24 9.68 -8.90
CA PHE A 172 3.65 8.58 -8.14
C PHE A 172 4.48 7.31 -8.32
N VAL A 173 4.73 6.58 -7.23
CA VAL A 173 5.49 5.32 -7.23
C VAL A 173 4.67 4.26 -6.51
N GLY A 174 4.35 3.17 -7.20
CA GLY A 174 3.52 2.10 -6.66
C GLY A 174 3.71 0.76 -7.35
N ASP A 175 3.11 -0.29 -6.79
CA ASP A 175 3.17 -1.67 -7.28
C ASP A 175 2.14 -1.97 -8.39
N GLY A 176 1.28 -0.99 -8.73
CA GLY A 176 0.24 -1.10 -9.74
C GLY A 176 -1.04 -1.81 -9.29
N SER A 177 -1.20 -2.10 -7.99
CA SER A 177 -2.47 -2.58 -7.45
C SER A 177 -3.57 -1.53 -7.61
N SER A 178 -4.83 -1.96 -7.58
CA SER A 178 -6.00 -1.06 -7.64
C SER A 178 -6.00 -0.06 -8.81
N ASN A 179 -5.33 -0.38 -9.92
CA ASN A 179 -5.22 0.51 -11.09
C ASN A 179 -4.65 1.92 -10.76
N GLU A 180 -3.82 2.03 -9.74
CA GLU A 180 -3.34 3.30 -9.17
C GLU A 180 -2.58 4.17 -10.17
N HIS A 181 -1.80 3.59 -11.10
CA HIS A 181 -1.12 4.35 -12.14
C HIS A 181 -2.10 5.01 -13.12
N LEU A 182 -3.26 4.36 -13.40
CA LEU A 182 -4.32 4.97 -14.19
C LEU A 182 -4.98 6.11 -13.42
N GLY A 183 -5.16 5.99 -12.11
CA GLY A 183 -5.64 7.05 -11.23
C GLY A 183 -4.70 8.25 -11.24
N ALA A 184 -3.40 8.04 -11.03
CA ALA A 184 -2.37 9.07 -11.09
C ALA A 184 -2.36 9.79 -12.45
N LYS A 185 -2.39 9.03 -13.55
CA LYS A 185 -2.45 9.56 -14.91
C LYS A 185 -3.67 10.45 -15.16
N LYS A 186 -4.87 10.07 -14.66
CA LYS A 186 -6.09 10.90 -14.75
C LYS A 186 -5.93 12.25 -14.03
N CYS A 187 -5.06 12.32 -13.02
CA CYS A 187 -4.74 13.56 -12.32
C CYS A 187 -3.57 14.35 -12.97
N GLY A 188 -2.98 13.85 -14.05
CA GLY A 188 -1.81 14.47 -14.68
C GLY A 188 -0.50 14.23 -13.92
N ILE A 189 -0.46 13.21 -13.07
CA ILE A 189 0.72 12.80 -12.30
C ILE A 189 1.45 11.70 -13.08
N ASP A 190 2.74 11.88 -13.28
CA ASP A 190 3.62 10.85 -13.82
C ASP A 190 3.79 9.71 -12.80
N SER A 191 3.93 8.47 -13.28
CA SER A 191 4.08 7.35 -12.36
C SER A 191 5.07 6.30 -12.81
N LEU A 192 5.67 5.58 -11.85
CA LEU A 192 6.57 4.46 -12.05
C LEU A 192 6.07 3.21 -11.32
N LEU A 193 6.03 2.10 -12.03
CA LEU A 193 5.79 0.78 -11.44
C LEU A 193 7.04 0.31 -10.69
N VAL A 194 6.91 -0.01 -9.41
CA VAL A 194 7.96 -0.71 -8.65
C VAL A 194 7.65 -2.21 -8.59
N THR A 195 8.69 -3.05 -8.83
CA THR A 195 8.49 -4.51 -8.93
C THR A 195 9.19 -5.29 -7.83
N TYR A 196 9.73 -4.62 -6.81
CA TYR A 196 10.57 -5.22 -5.78
C TYR A 196 9.92 -6.39 -5.03
N PHE A 197 8.64 -6.25 -4.71
CA PHE A 197 7.87 -7.27 -4.00
C PHE A 197 7.00 -8.14 -4.92
N LEU A 198 7.00 -7.90 -6.23
CA LEU A 198 6.16 -8.61 -7.19
C LEU A 198 6.82 -9.89 -7.70
N ASP A 199 6.01 -10.86 -8.12
CA ASP A 199 6.48 -11.99 -8.93
C ASP A 199 6.75 -11.53 -10.38
N THR A 200 8.02 -11.31 -10.68
CA THR A 200 8.43 -10.83 -12.01
C THR A 200 8.37 -11.91 -13.11
N LYS A 201 8.02 -13.15 -12.77
CA LYS A 201 7.79 -14.22 -13.75
C LYS A 201 6.41 -14.11 -14.39
N ASN A 202 5.42 -13.59 -13.68
CA ASN A 202 4.08 -13.37 -14.21
C ASN A 202 4.04 -12.10 -15.07
N LYS A 203 4.28 -12.27 -16.38
CA LYS A 203 4.38 -11.17 -17.34
C LYS A 203 3.04 -10.46 -17.58
N ASP A 204 1.94 -11.20 -17.55
CA ASP A 204 0.60 -10.63 -17.78
C ASP A 204 0.19 -9.77 -16.59
N ASP A 205 0.44 -10.21 -15.36
CA ASP A 205 0.21 -9.41 -14.16
C ASP A 205 1.07 -8.13 -14.16
N LEU A 206 2.35 -8.22 -14.50
CA LEU A 206 3.21 -7.04 -14.61
C LEU A 206 2.73 -6.06 -15.69
N LYS A 207 2.25 -6.57 -16.82
CA LYS A 207 1.68 -5.73 -17.88
C LYS A 207 0.41 -5.01 -17.40
N ARG A 208 -0.50 -5.73 -16.73
CA ARG A 208 -1.71 -5.18 -16.16
C ARG A 208 -1.40 -4.10 -15.11
N ARG A 209 -0.50 -4.39 -14.16
CA ARG A 209 -0.08 -3.48 -13.10
C ARG A 209 0.59 -2.21 -13.63
N GLY A 210 1.37 -2.32 -14.72
CA GLY A 210 2.04 -1.20 -15.36
C GLY A 210 1.16 -0.29 -16.21
N LEU A 211 -0.13 -0.59 -16.37
CA LEU A 211 -1.04 0.24 -17.19
C LEU A 211 -1.13 1.67 -16.63
N GLY A 212 -0.75 2.65 -17.45
CA GLY A 212 -0.75 4.06 -17.08
C GLY A 212 0.59 4.58 -16.56
N SER A 213 1.53 3.71 -16.14
CA SER A 213 2.87 4.14 -15.73
C SER A 213 3.73 4.56 -16.92
N LYS A 214 4.68 5.48 -16.68
CA LYS A 214 5.70 5.89 -17.67
C LYS A 214 6.89 4.94 -17.76
N GLY A 215 7.01 4.00 -16.84
CA GLY A 215 8.11 3.06 -16.80
C GLY A 215 8.10 2.22 -15.54
N LYS A 216 9.14 1.43 -15.37
CA LYS A 216 9.31 0.57 -14.20
C LYS A 216 10.69 0.70 -13.56
N ILE A 217 10.75 0.41 -12.28
CA ILE A 217 11.96 0.26 -11.46
C ILE A 217 11.88 -1.07 -10.71
N SER A 218 13.01 -1.70 -10.46
CA SER A 218 13.05 -2.94 -9.69
C SER A 218 13.02 -2.68 -8.18
N HIS A 219 13.52 -1.51 -7.76
CA HIS A 219 13.53 -1.10 -6.36
C HIS A 219 13.50 0.43 -6.28
N ILE A 220 12.89 0.98 -5.22
CA ILE A 220 12.81 2.45 -5.03
C ILE A 220 14.17 3.15 -4.98
N ARG A 221 15.26 2.44 -4.62
CA ARG A 221 16.63 2.99 -4.66
C ARG A 221 17.03 3.55 -6.02
N GLU A 222 16.44 3.05 -7.11
CA GLU A 222 16.72 3.56 -8.45
C GLU A 222 16.23 5.00 -8.66
N LEU A 223 15.32 5.50 -7.82
CA LEU A 223 14.87 6.90 -7.86
C LEU A 223 16.04 7.87 -7.62
N GLN A 224 17.02 7.47 -6.80
CA GLN A 224 18.18 8.32 -6.50
C GLN A 224 19.02 8.66 -7.75
N SER A 225 19.05 7.79 -8.76
CA SER A 225 19.78 8.02 -10.01
C SER A 225 18.90 8.60 -11.12
N ARG A 226 17.58 8.55 -10.97
CA ARG A 226 16.62 9.03 -11.97
C ARG A 226 16.13 10.46 -11.70
N LEU A 227 16.24 10.90 -10.46
CA LEU A 227 15.81 12.21 -9.96
C LEU A 227 17.00 13.05 -9.48
#